data_29337c020a59af81e8a76a1e4ad07e30
#
_entry.id   29337c020a59af81e8a76a1e4ad07e30
#
_cell.length_a   1.000
_cell.length_b   1.000
_cell.length_c   1.000
_cell.angle_alpha   90.00
_cell.angle_beta   90.00
_cell.angle_gamma   90.00
#
_symmetry.space_group_name_H-M   'P 1'
#
loop_
_entity.id
_entity.type
_entity.pdbx_description
1 polymer ?
#
loop_
_entity_poly.entity_id
_entity_poly.type
_entity_poly.pdbx_seq_one_letter_code
_entity_poly.pdbx_strand_id
1 'polypeptide(L)'
;AFIEAYHIRETHAGGKPGTEAPTQYDVFGENVTRFVHTIGSRNGSTEIGVDEQERLERLLKGKLDVDSVPKLPEGVKARDYYAQLLQKDYEKKYGKDFSGLTTSETIDSIEYFLFPNAFFFPGLTLPMVYRFRPDPVDPDYCNFDLIFLRPKPEDGHHQRPPDPVNLDVEESYTLVESVGSLGAVYDQDTSNLAAQTRGFKSSFKRGETLGNYQEVRIRHLQMR
;
A
#
# COMPACT_ATOMS: atom_id res chain seq x y z
N ALA A 1 -10.50 4.23 5.72
CA ALA A 1 -9.24 3.50 5.88
C ALA A 1 -8.46 3.42 4.56
N PHE A 2 -9.06 2.96 3.47
CA PHE A 2 -8.31 2.67 2.23
C PHE A 2 -7.87 3.88 1.40
N ILE A 3 -8.41 5.06 1.63
CA ILE A 3 -8.07 6.28 0.85
C ILE A 3 -6.89 7.03 1.47
N GLU A 4 -6.53 6.71 2.71
CA GLU A 4 -5.64 7.54 3.44
C GLU A 4 -4.74 6.71 4.36
N ALA A 5 -3.47 7.12 4.44
CA ALA A 5 -2.41 6.31 5.02
C ALA A 5 -2.15 6.58 6.52
N TYR A 6 -2.76 7.61 7.12
CA TYR A 6 -2.46 7.93 8.53
C TYR A 6 -3.05 6.91 9.52
N HIS A 7 -4.05 6.12 9.09
CA HIS A 7 -4.65 5.05 9.90
C HIS A 7 -3.65 3.96 10.32
N ILE A 8 -2.53 3.84 9.60
CA ILE A 8 -1.49 2.83 9.87
C ILE A 8 -1.10 2.82 11.35
N ARG A 9 -1.03 4.00 11.96
CA ARG A 9 -0.64 4.13 13.36
C ARG A 9 -1.70 3.68 14.34
N GLU A 10 -2.95 3.97 14.05
CA GLU A 10 -4.10 3.77 14.93
C GLU A 10 -4.75 2.39 14.73
N THR A 11 -4.66 1.86 13.53
CA THR A 11 -5.34 0.62 13.13
C THR A 11 -4.41 -0.60 13.22
N HIS A 12 -3.16 -0.47 12.77
CA HIS A 12 -2.25 -1.62 12.72
C HIS A 12 -1.50 -1.81 14.03
N ALA A 13 -1.74 -2.95 14.69
CA ALA A 13 -1.05 -3.31 15.91
C ALA A 13 0.47 -3.42 15.67
N GLY A 14 1.26 -2.68 16.45
CA GLY A 14 2.72 -2.67 16.35
C GLY A 14 3.31 -1.62 15.43
N GLY A 15 2.51 -0.72 14.88
CA GLY A 15 3.00 0.49 14.24
C GLY A 15 3.86 1.29 15.21
N LYS A 16 5.17 1.45 14.90
CA LYS A 16 6.06 2.22 15.78
C LYS A 16 5.82 3.71 15.58
N PRO A 17 5.60 4.49 16.65
CA PRO A 17 5.59 5.94 16.56
C PRO A 17 6.89 6.43 15.88
N GLY A 18 6.76 7.35 14.92
CA GLY A 18 7.91 7.95 14.26
C GLY A 18 8.40 7.25 13.00
N THR A 19 7.69 6.24 12.49
CA THR A 19 7.94 5.65 11.16
C THR A 19 7.18 6.37 10.04
N GLU A 20 6.69 7.55 10.31
CA GLU A 20 5.95 8.37 9.34
C GLU A 20 6.91 8.87 8.26
N ALA A 21 6.97 8.16 7.14
CA ALA A 21 7.64 8.68 5.97
C ALA A 21 6.83 9.85 5.39
N PRO A 22 7.47 10.82 4.72
CA PRO A 22 6.76 11.88 4.04
C PRO A 22 5.72 11.30 3.09
N THR A 23 4.47 11.74 3.23
CA THR A 23 3.38 11.32 2.36
C THR A 23 2.87 12.54 1.59
N GLN A 24 2.82 12.39 0.27
CA GLN A 24 2.28 13.40 -0.62
C GLN A 24 0.88 12.98 -1.06
N TYR A 25 -0.03 13.94 -1.12
CA TYR A 25 -1.41 13.75 -1.57
C TYR A 25 -1.69 14.67 -2.75
N ASP A 26 -2.15 14.07 -3.86
CA ASP A 26 -2.44 14.80 -5.09
C ASP A 26 -3.88 14.54 -5.55
N VAL A 27 -4.46 15.56 -6.17
CA VAL A 27 -5.75 15.49 -6.86
C VAL A 27 -5.53 15.86 -8.32
N PHE A 28 -5.87 14.94 -9.24
CA PHE A 28 -5.72 15.12 -10.69
C PHE A 28 -7.09 15.21 -11.36
N GLY A 29 -7.53 16.43 -11.61
CA GLY A 29 -8.83 16.66 -12.22
C GLY A 29 -9.98 16.09 -11.37
N GLU A 30 -10.97 15.47 -12.02
CA GLU A 30 -12.21 15.09 -11.35
C GLU A 30 -12.19 13.68 -10.76
N ASN A 31 -11.53 12.74 -11.41
CA ASN A 31 -11.73 11.32 -11.17
C ASN A 31 -10.51 10.60 -10.59
N VAL A 32 -9.37 11.27 -10.46
CA VAL A 32 -8.13 10.62 -10.05
C VAL A 32 -7.50 11.36 -8.88
N THR A 33 -7.15 10.61 -7.86
CA THR A 33 -6.27 11.10 -6.78
C THR A 33 -5.12 10.13 -6.57
N ARG A 34 -4.04 10.61 -5.94
CA ARG A 34 -2.88 9.78 -5.62
C ARG A 34 -2.38 10.09 -4.22
N PHE A 35 -1.83 9.09 -3.55
CA PHE A 35 -0.82 9.35 -2.55
C PHE A 35 0.50 8.66 -2.91
N VAL A 36 1.60 9.21 -2.40
CA VAL A 36 2.92 8.61 -2.44
C VAL A 36 3.48 8.61 -1.03
N HIS A 37 3.68 7.43 -0.48
CA HIS A 37 4.35 7.26 0.81
C HIS A 37 5.79 6.84 0.57
N THR A 38 6.72 7.75 0.86
CA THR A 38 8.13 7.60 0.52
C THR A 38 8.84 6.66 1.51
N ILE A 39 9.31 5.52 1.05
CA ILE A 39 10.00 4.52 1.86
C ILE A 39 11.50 4.83 1.96
N GLY A 40 12.06 4.68 3.16
CA GLY A 40 13.50 4.86 3.41
C GLY A 40 14.02 6.28 3.23
N SER A 41 13.13 7.28 3.18
CA SER A 41 13.54 8.68 3.24
C SER A 41 13.79 9.11 4.69
N ARG A 42 14.54 10.20 4.86
CA ARG A 42 14.73 10.78 6.19
C ARG A 42 13.42 11.35 6.69
N ASN A 43 13.02 10.89 7.85
CA ASN A 43 11.80 11.36 8.50
C ASN A 43 12.17 12.40 9.56
N GLY A 44 12.05 13.68 9.21
CA GLY A 44 12.10 14.81 10.12
C GLY A 44 13.05 14.66 11.31
N SER A 45 12.51 14.80 12.52
CA SER A 45 13.28 14.78 13.78
C SER A 45 13.66 13.41 14.32
N THR A 46 13.06 12.33 13.84
CA THR A 46 13.23 10.99 14.43
C THR A 46 14.42 10.20 13.86
N GLU A 47 14.99 10.65 12.76
CA GLU A 47 16.13 10.00 12.10
C GLU A 47 17.38 10.86 12.02
N ILE A 48 17.47 11.89 12.89
CA ILE A 48 18.69 12.66 13.05
C ILE A 48 19.76 11.75 13.60
N GLY A 49 20.86 11.59 12.84
CA GLY A 49 22.03 10.79 13.27
C GLY A 49 22.02 9.31 12.82
N VAL A 50 20.97 8.81 12.20
CA VAL A 50 20.99 7.49 11.56
C VAL A 50 21.82 7.59 10.28
N ASP A 51 22.86 6.77 10.16
CA ASP A 51 23.66 6.72 8.96
C ASP A 51 22.95 5.93 7.83
N GLU A 52 23.43 6.04 6.60
CA GLU A 52 22.81 5.40 5.45
C GLU A 52 22.99 3.86 5.48
N GLN A 53 24.07 3.33 6.10
CA GLN A 53 24.26 1.89 6.24
C GLN A 53 23.23 1.30 7.22
N GLU A 54 23.02 1.92 8.38
CA GLU A 54 22.00 1.49 9.34
C GLU A 54 20.59 1.57 8.72
N ARG A 55 20.34 2.58 7.90
CA ARG A 55 19.08 2.72 7.15
C ARG A 55 18.89 1.55 6.18
N LEU A 56 19.92 1.17 5.44
CA LEU A 56 19.88 0.02 4.53
C LEU A 56 19.58 -1.27 5.29
N GLU A 57 20.20 -1.48 6.44
CA GLU A 57 19.93 -2.65 7.30
C GLU A 57 18.46 -2.74 7.70
N ARG A 58 17.87 -1.60 8.08
CA ARG A 58 16.45 -1.52 8.45
C ARG A 58 15.53 -1.82 7.25
N LEU A 59 15.87 -1.32 6.05
CA LEU A 59 15.10 -1.55 4.84
C LEU A 59 15.11 -3.02 4.40
N LEU A 60 16.26 -3.69 4.54
CA LEU A 60 16.43 -5.08 4.14
C LEU A 60 15.79 -6.08 5.10
N LYS A 61 15.62 -5.70 6.35
CA LYS A 61 15.15 -6.59 7.41
C LYS A 61 13.81 -7.25 7.06
N GLY A 62 13.84 -8.56 6.79
CA GLY A 62 12.66 -9.38 6.50
C GLY A 62 12.02 -9.16 5.14
N LYS A 63 12.71 -8.48 4.21
CA LYS A 63 12.16 -8.17 2.89
C LYS A 63 12.91 -8.81 1.72
N LEU A 64 14.19 -9.03 1.87
CA LEU A 64 15.01 -9.76 0.90
C LEU A 64 15.76 -10.87 1.61
N ASP A 65 15.86 -12.02 0.93
CA ASP A 65 16.68 -13.14 1.37
C ASP A 65 18.16 -12.84 1.02
N VAL A 66 18.82 -12.16 1.94
CA VAL A 66 20.25 -11.82 1.83
C VAL A 66 20.98 -12.48 2.99
N ASP A 67 22.02 -13.24 2.68
CA ASP A 67 22.85 -13.93 3.68
C ASP A 67 23.51 -12.95 4.65
N SER A 68 23.80 -11.74 4.17
CA SER A 68 24.34 -10.62 4.97
C SER A 68 23.95 -9.29 4.33
N VAL A 69 23.82 -8.26 5.17
CA VAL A 69 23.56 -6.91 4.66
C VAL A 69 24.79 -6.41 3.86
N PRO A 70 24.64 -6.07 2.59
CA PRO A 70 25.75 -5.58 1.80
C PRO A 70 26.24 -4.23 2.31
N LYS A 71 27.54 -3.97 2.14
CA LYS A 71 28.10 -2.65 2.44
C LYS A 71 27.58 -1.65 1.41
N LEU A 72 27.03 -0.55 1.92
CA LEU A 72 26.56 0.54 1.06
C LEU A 72 27.77 1.23 0.38
N PRO A 73 27.75 1.42 -0.95
CA PRO A 73 28.77 2.17 -1.64
C PRO A 73 28.84 3.63 -1.17
N GLU A 74 30.03 4.21 -1.17
CA GLU A 74 30.22 5.59 -0.76
C GLU A 74 29.41 6.57 -1.64
N GLY A 75 28.73 7.51 -1.00
CA GLY A 75 27.90 8.52 -1.69
C GLY A 75 26.53 8.03 -2.19
N VAL A 76 26.22 6.74 -2.05
CA VAL A 76 24.92 6.17 -2.44
C VAL A 76 23.95 6.24 -1.25
N LYS A 77 22.70 6.62 -1.51
CA LYS A 77 21.65 6.60 -0.50
C LYS A 77 21.09 5.18 -0.32
N ALA A 78 20.78 4.83 0.92
CA ALA A 78 20.24 3.52 1.28
C ALA A 78 19.02 3.15 0.45
N ARG A 79 18.07 4.07 0.26
CA ARG A 79 16.85 3.82 -0.52
C ARG A 79 17.13 3.52 -2.00
N ASP A 80 18.10 4.20 -2.61
CA ASP A 80 18.44 3.99 -4.01
C ASP A 80 19.14 2.63 -4.21
N TYR A 81 20.01 2.27 -3.26
CA TYR A 81 20.66 0.96 -3.29
C TYR A 81 19.66 -0.18 -3.02
N TYR A 82 18.75 0.00 -2.08
CA TYR A 82 17.68 -0.95 -1.83
C TYR A 82 16.78 -1.16 -3.06
N ALA A 83 16.44 -0.08 -3.78
CA ALA A 83 15.69 -0.20 -5.03
C ALA A 83 16.45 -1.03 -6.08
N GLN A 84 17.76 -0.80 -6.23
CA GLN A 84 18.58 -1.60 -7.15
C GLN A 84 18.62 -3.09 -6.77
N LEU A 85 18.70 -3.40 -5.48
CA LEU A 85 18.66 -4.80 -5.00
C LEU A 85 17.32 -5.46 -5.32
N LEU A 86 16.20 -4.75 -5.09
CA LEU A 86 14.87 -5.24 -5.44
C LEU A 86 14.71 -5.45 -6.95
N GLN A 87 15.16 -4.52 -7.79
CA GLN A 87 15.11 -4.65 -9.24
C GLN A 87 15.84 -5.91 -9.71
N LYS A 88 17.04 -6.17 -9.17
CA LYS A 88 17.82 -7.39 -9.47
C LYS A 88 17.14 -8.67 -8.99
N ASP A 89 16.52 -8.64 -7.81
CA ASP A 89 15.76 -9.79 -7.31
C ASP A 89 14.56 -10.10 -8.21
N TYR A 90 13.83 -9.08 -8.64
CA TYR A 90 12.71 -9.21 -9.57
C TYR A 90 13.16 -9.65 -10.96
N GLU A 91 14.29 -9.13 -11.45
CA GLU A 91 14.90 -9.58 -12.70
C GLU A 91 15.21 -11.09 -12.65
N LYS A 92 15.86 -11.54 -11.58
CA LYS A 92 16.14 -12.97 -11.35
C LYS A 92 14.87 -13.81 -11.28
N LYS A 93 13.82 -13.28 -10.62
CA LYS A 93 12.57 -14.01 -10.40
C LYS A 93 11.69 -14.09 -11.65
N TYR A 94 11.67 -13.05 -12.46
CA TYR A 94 10.73 -12.93 -13.58
C TYR A 94 11.40 -12.96 -14.95
N GLY A 95 12.74 -12.99 -15.03
CA GLY A 95 13.50 -12.98 -16.28
C GLY A 95 13.33 -11.69 -17.10
N LYS A 96 12.98 -10.58 -16.46
CA LYS A 96 12.67 -9.31 -17.11
C LYS A 96 13.48 -8.17 -16.51
N ASP A 97 13.99 -7.26 -17.35
CA ASP A 97 14.70 -6.07 -16.89
C ASP A 97 13.75 -5.05 -16.20
N PHE A 98 14.10 -4.68 -14.98
CA PHE A 98 13.42 -3.65 -14.17
C PHE A 98 14.28 -2.41 -13.94
N SER A 99 15.48 -2.32 -14.53
CA SER A 99 16.43 -1.21 -14.33
C SER A 99 15.90 0.15 -14.81
N GLY A 100 14.90 0.14 -15.69
CA GLY A 100 14.24 1.35 -16.17
C GLY A 100 13.28 2.01 -15.17
N LEU A 101 12.96 1.35 -14.06
CA LEU A 101 12.11 1.92 -13.02
C LEU A 101 12.91 2.88 -12.13
N THR A 102 12.27 3.99 -11.77
CA THR A 102 12.82 4.91 -10.77
C THR A 102 12.83 4.28 -9.37
N THR A 103 13.63 4.83 -8.46
CA THR A 103 13.61 4.43 -7.04
C THR A 103 12.18 4.48 -6.47
N SER A 104 11.44 5.53 -6.77
CA SER A 104 10.06 5.69 -6.28
C SER A 104 9.12 4.61 -6.81
N GLU A 105 9.13 4.32 -8.11
CA GLU A 105 8.33 3.25 -8.71
C GLU A 105 8.71 1.86 -8.18
N THR A 106 9.94 1.70 -7.74
CA THR A 106 10.41 0.41 -7.21
C THR A 106 9.99 0.19 -5.77
N ILE A 107 10.16 1.18 -4.87
CA ILE A 107 10.05 0.95 -3.43
C ILE A 107 8.96 1.74 -2.72
N ASP A 108 8.51 2.89 -3.26
CA ASP A 108 7.52 3.70 -2.58
C ASP A 108 6.12 3.09 -2.68
N SER A 109 5.31 3.30 -1.65
CA SER A 109 3.90 2.96 -1.73
C SER A 109 3.17 4.06 -2.48
N ILE A 110 2.87 3.78 -3.74
CA ILE A 110 2.13 4.68 -4.62
C ILE A 110 0.73 4.10 -4.79
N GLU A 111 -0.29 4.87 -4.45
CA GLU A 111 -1.67 4.47 -4.65
C GLU A 111 -2.41 5.52 -5.48
N TYR A 112 -3.00 5.08 -6.57
CA TYR A 112 -3.97 5.86 -7.33
C TYR A 112 -5.38 5.42 -6.97
N PHE A 113 -6.22 6.36 -6.60
CA PHE A 113 -7.66 6.15 -6.56
C PHE A 113 -8.27 6.64 -7.86
N LEU A 114 -9.04 5.78 -8.50
CA LEU A 114 -9.82 6.08 -9.68
C LEU A 114 -11.31 6.01 -9.32
N PHE A 115 -11.96 7.15 -9.38
CA PHE A 115 -13.41 7.22 -9.12
C PHE A 115 -14.18 6.30 -10.08
N PRO A 116 -15.21 5.57 -9.62
CA PRO A 116 -15.80 5.69 -8.27
C PRO A 116 -15.21 4.73 -7.21
N ASN A 117 -14.49 3.68 -7.56
CA ASN A 117 -14.34 2.55 -6.65
C ASN A 117 -13.07 1.70 -6.84
N ALA A 118 -12.09 2.16 -7.58
CA ALA A 118 -10.88 1.39 -7.86
C ALA A 118 -9.61 2.06 -7.32
N PHE A 119 -8.70 1.24 -6.80
CA PHE A 119 -7.38 1.66 -6.32
C PHE A 119 -6.31 0.85 -7.01
N PHE A 120 -5.26 1.51 -7.47
CA PHE A 120 -4.15 0.89 -8.21
C PHE A 120 -2.85 1.18 -7.50
N PHE A 121 -2.07 0.13 -7.27
CA PHE A 121 -0.72 0.22 -6.73
C PHE A 121 0.27 -0.22 -7.82
N PRO A 122 0.86 0.71 -8.56
CA PRO A 122 1.69 0.40 -9.72
C PRO A 122 3.12 -0.04 -9.37
N GLY A 123 3.56 0.15 -8.13
CA GLY A 123 4.92 -0.15 -7.69
C GLY A 123 5.19 -1.66 -7.57
N LEU A 124 6.48 -2.04 -7.52
CA LEU A 124 6.87 -3.44 -7.35
C LEU A 124 6.56 -3.99 -5.95
N THR A 125 6.54 -3.14 -4.93
CA THR A 125 6.36 -3.57 -3.54
C THR A 125 4.92 -3.95 -3.17
N LEU A 126 3.94 -3.37 -3.87
CA LEU A 126 2.52 -3.61 -3.65
C LEU A 126 1.79 -3.72 -5.00
N PRO A 127 2.08 -4.77 -5.81
CA PRO A 127 1.48 -4.91 -7.13
C PRO A 127 0.04 -5.41 -7.04
N MET A 128 -0.89 -4.53 -6.73
CA MET A 128 -2.28 -4.93 -6.49
C MET A 128 -3.29 -3.89 -6.97
N VAL A 129 -4.53 -4.33 -7.07
CA VAL A 129 -5.70 -3.50 -7.36
C VAL A 129 -6.77 -3.82 -6.34
N TYR A 130 -7.39 -2.79 -5.77
CA TYR A 130 -8.61 -2.91 -4.99
C TYR A 130 -9.79 -2.44 -5.81
N ARG A 131 -10.92 -3.12 -5.68
CA ARG A 131 -12.18 -2.66 -6.25
C ARG A 131 -13.30 -2.89 -5.26
N PHE A 132 -14.05 -1.84 -4.96
CA PHE A 132 -15.22 -1.90 -4.11
C PHE A 132 -16.49 -1.87 -4.95
N ARG A 133 -17.23 -2.94 -4.97
CA ARG A 133 -18.50 -3.05 -5.71
C ARG A 133 -19.66 -3.00 -4.74
N PRO A 134 -20.49 -1.93 -4.75
CA PRO A 134 -21.64 -1.83 -3.86
C PRO A 134 -22.57 -3.03 -4.06
N ASP A 135 -23.18 -3.48 -2.97
CA ASP A 135 -24.28 -4.44 -3.08
C ASP A 135 -25.47 -3.73 -3.75
N PRO A 136 -26.16 -4.39 -4.71
CA PRO A 136 -27.25 -3.75 -5.45
C PRO A 136 -28.52 -3.54 -4.62
N VAL A 137 -28.64 -4.19 -3.46
CA VAL A 137 -29.84 -4.19 -2.62
C VAL A 137 -29.60 -3.50 -1.29
N ASP A 138 -28.47 -3.78 -0.66
CA ASP A 138 -28.14 -3.25 0.66
C ASP A 138 -26.94 -2.27 0.59
N PRO A 139 -27.17 -0.97 0.79
CA PRO A 139 -26.11 0.04 0.73
C PRO A 139 -25.07 -0.08 1.86
N ASP A 140 -25.31 -0.89 2.88
CA ASP A 140 -24.38 -1.12 3.97
C ASP A 140 -23.32 -2.18 3.62
N TYR A 141 -23.48 -2.87 2.49
CA TYR A 141 -22.59 -3.92 2.05
C TYR A 141 -21.91 -3.60 0.70
N CYS A 142 -20.72 -4.12 0.55
CA CYS A 142 -20.01 -4.13 -0.74
C CYS A 142 -19.15 -5.38 -0.86
N ASN A 143 -18.88 -5.77 -2.10
CA ASN A 143 -17.84 -6.76 -2.38
C ASN A 143 -16.52 -6.03 -2.51
N PHE A 144 -15.52 -6.41 -1.73
CA PHE A 144 -14.15 -5.93 -1.82
C PHE A 144 -13.33 -6.94 -2.62
N ASP A 145 -13.02 -6.60 -3.86
CA ASP A 145 -12.16 -7.43 -4.71
C ASP A 145 -10.70 -7.04 -4.49
N LEU A 146 -9.90 -7.98 -4.05
CA LEU A 146 -8.45 -7.85 -3.87
C LEU A 146 -7.75 -8.62 -4.98
N ILE A 147 -7.06 -7.92 -5.87
CA ILE A 147 -6.45 -8.47 -7.08
C ILE A 147 -4.95 -8.27 -7.02
N PHE A 148 -4.19 -9.38 -6.94
CA PHE A 148 -2.73 -9.36 -6.98
C PHE A 148 -2.24 -9.39 -8.43
N LEU A 149 -1.30 -8.50 -8.74
CA LEU A 149 -0.69 -8.41 -10.06
C LEU A 149 0.67 -9.10 -10.07
N ARG A 150 1.05 -9.62 -11.21
CA ARG A 150 2.40 -10.17 -11.45
C ARG A 150 2.95 -9.60 -12.75
N PRO A 151 4.26 -9.33 -12.83
CA PRO A 151 4.88 -8.96 -14.09
C PRO A 151 4.60 -10.03 -15.16
N LYS A 152 4.31 -9.59 -16.38
CA LYS A 152 4.14 -10.51 -17.51
C LYS A 152 5.52 -11.09 -17.86
N PRO A 153 5.67 -12.44 -17.94
CA PRO A 153 6.91 -13.06 -18.39
C PRO A 153 7.25 -12.66 -19.83
N GLU A 154 8.54 -12.58 -20.16
CA GLU A 154 8.98 -12.21 -21.52
C GLU A 154 8.62 -13.27 -22.58
N ASP A 155 8.64 -14.54 -22.21
CA ASP A 155 8.29 -15.67 -23.08
C ASP A 155 6.79 -15.70 -23.47
N GLY A 156 5.99 -14.79 -22.91
CA GLY A 156 4.57 -14.69 -23.19
C GLY A 156 3.71 -15.81 -22.60
N HIS A 157 4.31 -16.79 -21.91
CA HIS A 157 3.55 -17.83 -21.24
C HIS A 157 2.82 -17.26 -20.03
N HIS A 158 1.50 -17.17 -20.14
CA HIS A 158 0.64 -16.76 -19.03
C HIS A 158 0.28 -17.99 -18.19
N GLN A 159 0.74 -18.02 -16.96
CA GLN A 159 0.15 -18.91 -15.99
C GLN A 159 -1.31 -18.50 -15.77
N ARG A 160 -2.25 -19.44 -15.95
CA ARG A 160 -3.65 -19.19 -15.60
C ARG A 160 -3.71 -18.71 -14.14
N PRO A 161 -4.37 -17.58 -13.86
CA PRO A 161 -4.57 -17.19 -12.46
C PRO A 161 -5.36 -18.27 -11.72
N PRO A 162 -5.14 -18.45 -10.42
CA PRO A 162 -5.98 -19.33 -9.61
C PRO A 162 -7.44 -18.84 -9.65
N ASP A 163 -8.36 -19.74 -9.35
CA ASP A 163 -9.76 -19.35 -9.22
C ASP A 163 -9.92 -18.39 -8.02
N PRO A 164 -10.84 -17.42 -8.11
CA PRO A 164 -11.08 -16.49 -7.01
C PRO A 164 -11.51 -17.22 -5.74
N VAL A 165 -10.98 -16.80 -4.61
CA VAL A 165 -11.42 -17.24 -3.28
C VAL A 165 -12.43 -16.21 -2.78
N ASN A 166 -13.63 -16.65 -2.44
CA ASN A 166 -14.64 -15.81 -1.83
C ASN A 166 -14.61 -16.03 -0.31
N LEU A 167 -14.57 -14.94 0.43
CA LEU A 167 -14.64 -14.93 1.88
C LEU A 167 -15.94 -14.25 2.30
N ASP A 168 -16.60 -14.84 3.31
CA ASP A 168 -17.71 -14.19 3.98
C ASP A 168 -17.21 -13.07 4.91
N VAL A 169 -18.11 -12.20 5.35
CA VAL A 169 -17.79 -11.01 6.16
C VAL A 169 -17.02 -11.34 7.44
N GLU A 170 -17.28 -12.49 8.04
CA GLU A 170 -16.66 -12.92 9.30
C GLU A 170 -15.39 -13.78 9.07
N GLU A 171 -15.04 -14.09 7.83
CA GLU A 171 -13.87 -14.91 7.52
C GLU A 171 -12.61 -14.06 7.42
N SER A 172 -11.52 -14.57 7.99
CA SER A 172 -10.22 -13.91 7.99
C SER A 172 -9.51 -14.04 6.64
N TYR A 173 -8.89 -12.96 6.18
CA TYR A 173 -8.01 -12.98 5.02
C TYR A 173 -6.78 -13.86 5.19
N THR A 174 -6.42 -14.21 6.43
CA THR A 174 -5.32 -15.15 6.72
C THR A 174 -5.61 -16.59 6.27
N LEU A 175 -6.87 -16.93 5.98
CA LEU A 175 -7.26 -18.21 5.41
C LEU A 175 -6.81 -18.36 3.95
N VAL A 176 -6.46 -17.26 3.28
CA VAL A 176 -6.05 -17.27 1.87
C VAL A 176 -4.53 -17.20 1.78
N GLU A 177 -3.89 -18.34 1.53
CA GLU A 177 -2.42 -18.46 1.49
C GLU A 177 -1.75 -17.42 0.57
N SER A 178 -2.34 -17.14 -0.59
CA SER A 178 -1.79 -16.18 -1.57
C SER A 178 -1.76 -14.72 -1.08
N VAL A 179 -2.53 -14.37 -0.05
CA VAL A 179 -2.52 -13.04 0.58
C VAL A 179 -1.29 -12.87 1.49
N GLY A 180 -0.76 -13.98 2.02
CA GLY A 180 0.45 -13.98 2.84
C GLY A 180 0.33 -13.10 4.09
N SER A 181 1.39 -12.37 4.41
CA SER A 181 1.45 -11.51 5.60
C SER A 181 0.46 -10.33 5.58
N LEU A 182 -0.08 -9.98 4.42
CA LEU A 182 -1.08 -8.92 4.30
C LEU A 182 -2.46 -9.33 4.84
N GLY A 183 -2.72 -10.63 5.02
CA GLY A 183 -4.01 -11.12 5.54
C GLY A 183 -4.40 -10.46 6.87
N ALA A 184 -3.48 -10.44 7.83
CA ALA A 184 -3.72 -9.79 9.12
C ALA A 184 -3.91 -8.26 9.01
N VAL A 185 -3.28 -7.63 8.01
CA VAL A 185 -3.46 -6.19 7.74
C VAL A 185 -4.87 -5.93 7.23
N TYR A 186 -5.37 -6.75 6.30
CA TYR A 186 -6.73 -6.61 5.79
C TYR A 186 -7.78 -6.90 6.86
N ASP A 187 -7.56 -7.88 7.73
CA ASP A 187 -8.46 -8.12 8.88
C ASP A 187 -8.58 -6.87 9.76
N GLN A 188 -7.47 -6.20 10.05
CA GLN A 188 -7.46 -4.97 10.82
C GLN A 188 -8.17 -3.83 10.10
N ASP A 189 -7.91 -3.64 8.81
CA ASP A 189 -8.52 -2.57 8.00
C ASP A 189 -10.04 -2.76 7.88
N THR A 190 -10.48 -3.95 7.51
CA THR A 190 -11.91 -4.22 7.28
C THR A 190 -12.73 -4.27 8.56
N SER A 191 -12.14 -4.68 9.69
CA SER A 191 -12.82 -4.67 10.99
C SER A 191 -13.35 -3.29 11.40
N ASN A 192 -12.71 -2.22 10.93
CA ASN A 192 -13.14 -0.86 11.21
C ASN A 192 -14.37 -0.42 10.40
N LEU A 193 -14.66 -1.03 9.25
CA LEU A 193 -15.71 -0.57 8.34
C LEU A 193 -17.10 -0.64 8.98
N ALA A 194 -17.44 -1.77 9.59
CA ALA A 194 -18.72 -1.93 10.29
C ALA A 194 -18.86 -0.97 11.48
N ALA A 195 -17.77 -0.71 12.21
CA ALA A 195 -17.76 0.24 13.32
C ALA A 195 -17.98 1.67 12.84
N GLN A 196 -17.34 2.06 11.76
CA GLN A 196 -17.50 3.38 11.14
C GLN A 196 -18.96 3.57 10.65
N THR A 197 -19.53 2.59 9.97
CA THR A 197 -20.93 2.63 9.51
C THR A 197 -21.90 2.84 10.67
N ARG A 198 -21.72 2.09 11.77
CA ARG A 198 -22.54 2.29 12.99
C ARG A 198 -22.34 3.68 13.58
N GLY A 199 -21.09 4.18 13.60
CA GLY A 199 -20.77 5.51 14.08
C GLY A 199 -21.48 6.61 13.27
N PHE A 200 -21.46 6.52 11.95
CA PHE A 200 -22.15 7.47 11.07
C PHE A 200 -23.68 7.45 11.28
N LYS A 201 -24.28 6.27 11.35
CA LYS A 201 -25.72 6.11 11.57
C LYS A 201 -26.19 6.65 12.93
N SER A 202 -25.35 6.56 13.96
CA SER A 202 -25.66 7.02 15.32
C SER A 202 -25.24 8.46 15.58
N SER A 203 -24.51 9.11 14.69
CA SER A 203 -23.99 10.47 14.88
C SER A 203 -25.11 11.53 14.85
N PHE A 204 -25.12 12.39 15.85
CA PHE A 204 -25.99 13.59 15.83
C PHE A 204 -25.57 14.58 14.74
N LYS A 205 -24.25 14.66 14.45
CA LYS A 205 -23.71 15.53 13.42
C LYS A 205 -23.96 14.89 12.05
N ARG A 206 -24.65 15.61 11.18
CA ARG A 206 -24.80 15.21 9.79
C ARG A 206 -23.55 15.58 8.99
N GLY A 207 -22.78 14.57 8.59
CA GLY A 207 -21.55 14.70 7.84
C GLY A 207 -20.30 14.67 8.72
N GLU A 208 -19.17 14.64 8.08
CA GLU A 208 -17.84 14.48 8.68
C GLU A 208 -17.07 15.78 8.75
N THR A 209 -16.12 15.85 9.68
CA THR A 209 -15.09 16.89 9.67
C THR A 209 -13.81 16.29 9.13
N LEU A 210 -13.39 16.73 7.99
CA LEU A 210 -12.18 16.24 7.32
C LEU A 210 -11.01 17.20 7.50
N GLY A 211 -9.84 16.65 7.77
CA GLY A 211 -8.59 17.39 7.79
C GLY A 211 -8.25 18.00 6.43
N ASN A 212 -7.52 19.12 6.44
CA ASN A 212 -7.25 19.87 5.22
C ASN A 212 -6.22 19.21 4.31
N TYR A 213 -5.26 18.48 4.87
CA TYR A 213 -4.16 17.90 4.11
C TYR A 213 -4.30 16.38 3.97
N GLN A 214 -4.32 15.66 5.07
CA GLN A 214 -4.31 14.18 5.03
C GLN A 214 -5.59 13.60 4.44
N GLU A 215 -6.74 14.26 4.63
CA GLU A 215 -8.05 13.76 4.15
C GLU A 215 -8.55 14.48 2.90
N VAL A 216 -7.65 15.15 2.17
CA VAL A 216 -8.03 15.85 0.93
C VAL A 216 -8.62 14.93 -0.13
N ARG A 217 -8.16 13.68 -0.19
CA ARG A 217 -8.65 12.66 -1.14
C ARG A 217 -10.04 12.17 -0.77
N ILE A 218 -10.34 12.00 0.52
CA ILE A 218 -11.68 11.66 1.03
C ILE A 218 -12.64 12.78 0.70
N ARG A 219 -12.26 14.02 0.98
CA ARG A 219 -13.06 15.20 0.63
C ARG A 219 -13.33 15.26 -0.88
N HIS A 220 -12.33 15.02 -1.71
CA HIS A 220 -12.49 15.01 -3.15
C HIS A 220 -13.51 13.95 -3.59
N LEU A 221 -13.43 12.72 -3.02
CA LEU A 221 -14.40 11.66 -3.28
C LEU A 221 -15.83 12.05 -2.91
N GLN A 222 -16.03 12.66 -1.73
CA GLN A 222 -17.36 13.01 -1.23
C GLN A 222 -18.00 14.21 -1.97
N MET A 223 -17.23 14.96 -2.73
CA MET A 223 -17.72 16.07 -3.55
C MET A 223 -18.17 15.64 -4.95
N ARG A 224 -18.11 14.33 -5.26
CA ARG A 224 -18.51 13.72 -6.54
C ARG A 224 -19.87 13.07 -6.45
#